data_36a9f5196d7dc10c6d50db9724d08e12
#
_entry.id   36a9f5196d7dc10c6d50db9724d08e12
#
_cell.length_a   1.000
_cell.length_b   1.000
_cell.length_c   1.000
_cell.angle_alpha   90.00
_cell.angle_beta   90.00
_cell.angle_gamma   90.00
#
_symmetry.space_group_name_H-M   'P 1'
#
loop_
_entity.id
_entity.type
_entity.pdbx_description
1 polymer ?
#
loop_
_entity_poly.entity_id
_entity_poly.type
_entity_poly.pdbx_seq_one_letter_code
_entity_poly.pdbx_strand_id
1 'polypeptide(L)'
;MADYFDEGFKLTMSGLEKGLQVAHITTSPVQGCESDEEIATVLDKPHLSDFDMMPVRRNGKIVGIIKRDSCPRVGLASDCMHPLDESVLISAEVPLLEFISIDPLDRLVLRGSKIDGIVTRSDFLKLPVRLPAFSLVTHVEKLRGNIIRWTGIVEQIWLEYLEPCRRKQILKNQRKLKQQHANPDLLEHTYFSDKRIILEHIFASKEAVIYKLLS
;
A
#
# COMPACT_ATOMS: atom_id res chain seq x y z
N MET A 1 29.36 7.88 -5.26
CA MET A 1 28.22 7.06 -4.77
C MET A 1 27.41 6.70 -6.00
N ALA A 2 27.46 5.44 -6.45
CA ALA A 2 26.71 5.03 -7.63
C ALA A 2 25.22 5.24 -7.34
N ASP A 3 24.50 5.72 -8.35
CA ASP A 3 23.06 5.97 -8.28
C ASP A 3 22.35 4.61 -8.13
N TYR A 4 22.01 4.25 -6.90
CA TYR A 4 21.47 2.95 -6.52
C TYR A 4 20.05 2.68 -7.06
N PHE A 5 19.39 3.72 -7.52
CA PHE A 5 18.09 3.57 -8.14
C PHE A 5 18.28 3.30 -9.62
N ASP A 6 17.90 2.11 -10.03
CA ASP A 6 17.74 1.76 -11.44
C ASP A 6 16.92 2.86 -12.14
N GLU A 7 17.45 3.45 -13.20
CA GLU A 7 16.79 4.51 -13.96
C GLU A 7 15.39 4.06 -14.43
N GLY A 8 15.25 2.81 -14.82
CA GLY A 8 13.96 2.20 -15.15
C GLY A 8 12.96 2.23 -14.00
N PHE A 9 13.42 2.02 -12.75
CA PHE A 9 12.56 2.16 -11.57
C PHE A 9 12.13 3.61 -11.35
N LYS A 10 13.04 4.58 -11.45
CA LYS A 10 12.73 6.01 -11.31
C LYS A 10 11.69 6.45 -12.33
N LEU A 11 11.86 6.06 -13.59
CA LEU A 11 10.92 6.35 -14.66
C LEU A 11 9.55 5.71 -14.40
N THR A 12 9.53 4.45 -13.97
CA THR A 12 8.29 3.74 -13.65
C THR A 12 7.56 4.42 -12.50
N MET A 13 8.24 4.73 -11.40
CA MET A 13 7.61 5.39 -10.24
C MET A 13 7.12 6.78 -10.59
N SER A 14 7.89 7.57 -11.34
CA SER A 14 7.45 8.89 -11.83
C SER A 14 6.22 8.78 -12.74
N GLY A 15 6.14 7.76 -13.59
CA GLY A 15 4.96 7.48 -14.41
C GLY A 15 3.73 7.13 -13.57
N LEU A 16 3.89 6.27 -12.57
CA LEU A 16 2.81 5.89 -11.65
C LEU A 16 2.36 7.08 -10.79
N GLU A 17 3.30 7.87 -10.28
CA GLU A 17 3.01 9.05 -9.46
C GLU A 17 2.21 10.11 -10.22
N LYS A 18 2.57 10.37 -11.48
CA LYS A 18 1.85 11.32 -12.34
C LYS A 18 0.53 10.77 -12.89
N GLY A 19 0.48 9.47 -13.14
CA GLY A 19 -0.66 8.82 -13.79
C GLY A 19 -1.75 8.33 -12.84
N LEU A 20 -1.43 8.11 -11.56
CA LEU A 20 -2.39 7.61 -10.58
C LEU A 20 -2.88 8.73 -9.66
N GLN A 21 -4.19 8.90 -9.62
CA GLN A 21 -4.89 9.92 -8.85
C GLN A 21 -5.94 9.29 -7.96
N VAL A 22 -6.44 10.02 -6.96
CA VAL A 22 -7.54 9.61 -6.07
C VAL A 22 -8.76 9.18 -6.87
N ALA A 23 -9.03 9.83 -8.00
CA ALA A 23 -10.10 9.46 -8.93
C ALA A 23 -10.10 7.97 -9.31
N HIS A 24 -8.93 7.33 -9.41
CA HIS A 24 -8.81 5.94 -9.86
C HIS A 24 -9.22 4.91 -8.79
N ILE A 25 -9.30 5.33 -7.53
CA ILE A 25 -9.74 4.47 -6.43
C ILE A 25 -11.09 4.89 -5.85
N THR A 26 -11.61 6.04 -6.26
CA THR A 26 -12.89 6.58 -5.80
C THR A 26 -14.04 5.61 -6.05
N THR A 27 -14.90 5.42 -5.06
CA THR A 27 -16.16 4.69 -5.19
C THR A 27 -17.27 5.68 -5.50
N SER A 28 -17.94 5.51 -6.64
CA SER A 28 -19.02 6.35 -7.14
C SER A 28 -20.15 5.48 -7.72
N PRO A 29 -21.43 5.86 -7.59
CA PRO A 29 -21.94 7.05 -6.91
C PRO A 29 -21.86 6.91 -5.38
N VAL A 30 -21.78 8.05 -4.70
CA VAL A 30 -21.81 8.09 -3.24
C VAL A 30 -23.16 7.63 -2.72
N GLN A 31 -23.17 6.62 -1.87
CA GLN A 31 -24.34 6.19 -1.13
C GLN A 31 -24.41 6.95 0.21
N GLY A 32 -25.59 7.26 0.68
CA GLY A 32 -25.82 8.00 1.92
C GLY A 32 -27.29 8.08 2.26
N CYS A 33 -27.64 8.98 3.17
CA CYS A 33 -29.01 9.19 3.65
C CYS A 33 -29.48 10.63 3.39
N GLU A 34 -30.79 10.85 3.50
CA GLU A 34 -31.36 12.19 3.51
C GLU A 34 -31.33 12.78 4.91
N SER A 35 -31.28 14.11 5.01
CA SER A 35 -31.09 14.83 6.27
C SER A 35 -32.30 14.72 7.23
N ASP A 36 -33.48 14.39 6.73
CA ASP A 36 -34.73 14.22 7.45
C ASP A 36 -35.07 12.77 7.80
N GLU A 37 -34.18 11.81 7.45
CA GLU A 37 -34.36 10.42 7.84
C GLU A 37 -34.04 10.18 9.32
N GLU A 38 -34.80 9.29 9.97
CA GLU A 38 -34.49 8.82 11.32
C GLU A 38 -33.18 8.04 11.33
N ILE A 39 -32.25 8.40 12.21
CA ILE A 39 -30.92 7.81 12.27
C ILE A 39 -30.95 6.31 12.56
N ALA A 40 -31.88 5.83 13.39
CA ALA A 40 -32.03 4.39 13.63
C ALA A 40 -32.31 3.64 12.33
N THR A 41 -33.20 4.16 11.49
CA THR A 41 -33.53 3.60 10.17
C THR A 41 -32.32 3.64 9.23
N VAL A 42 -31.56 4.73 9.24
CA VAL A 42 -30.34 4.88 8.41
C VAL A 42 -29.29 3.84 8.78
N LEU A 43 -29.04 3.66 10.07
CA LEU A 43 -28.03 2.71 10.56
C LEU A 43 -28.37 1.24 10.29
N ASP A 44 -29.68 0.93 10.17
CA ASP A 44 -30.17 -0.42 9.93
C ASP A 44 -30.36 -0.72 8.42
N LYS A 45 -30.08 0.23 7.51
CA LYS A 45 -30.15 0.01 6.07
C LYS A 45 -29.05 -0.99 5.62
N PRO A 46 -29.42 -2.14 5.01
CA PRO A 46 -28.44 -3.16 4.64
C PRO A 46 -27.31 -2.67 3.73
N HIS A 47 -27.62 -1.76 2.80
CA HIS A 47 -26.65 -1.21 1.85
C HIS A 47 -25.72 -0.14 2.47
N LEU A 48 -25.97 0.28 3.70
CA LEU A 48 -25.13 1.21 4.46
C LEU A 48 -24.45 0.54 5.66
N SER A 49 -24.72 -0.76 5.92
CA SER A 49 -24.21 -1.48 7.11
C SER A 49 -22.68 -1.49 7.19
N ASP A 50 -22.02 -1.55 6.05
CA ASP A 50 -20.56 -1.69 5.96
C ASP A 50 -19.82 -0.36 5.83
N PHE A 51 -20.56 0.78 5.91
CA PHE A 51 -19.94 2.10 5.80
C PHE A 51 -19.72 2.73 7.16
N ASP A 52 -18.48 3.07 7.46
CA ASP A 52 -18.09 3.82 8.67
C ASP A 52 -18.44 5.30 8.55
N MET A 53 -18.44 5.83 7.32
CA MET A 53 -18.77 7.22 7.01
C MET A 53 -19.92 7.27 6.00
N MET A 54 -21.01 7.96 6.37
CA MET A 54 -22.23 8.09 5.57
C MET A 54 -22.48 9.55 5.22
N PRO A 55 -22.44 9.94 3.95
CA PRO A 55 -22.83 11.27 3.50
C PRO A 55 -24.32 11.55 3.71
N VAL A 56 -24.62 12.75 4.19
CA VAL A 56 -25.98 13.26 4.40
C VAL A 56 -26.34 14.22 3.29
N ARG A 57 -27.49 14.00 2.65
CA ARG A 57 -28.01 14.86 1.58
C ARG A 57 -29.14 15.75 2.09
N ARG A 58 -29.22 16.93 1.51
CA ARG A 58 -30.36 17.83 1.62
C ARG A 58 -30.60 18.47 0.26
N ASN A 59 -31.80 18.32 -0.28
CA ASN A 59 -32.15 18.84 -1.61
C ASN A 59 -31.17 18.34 -2.72
N GLY A 60 -30.78 17.07 -2.66
CA GLY A 60 -29.88 16.44 -3.64
C GLY A 60 -28.40 16.83 -3.52
N LYS A 61 -28.03 17.66 -2.54
CA LYS A 61 -26.63 18.05 -2.28
C LYS A 61 -26.13 17.38 -1.00
N ILE A 62 -24.90 16.93 -0.98
CA ILE A 62 -24.25 16.47 0.24
C ILE A 62 -23.91 17.68 1.09
N VAL A 63 -24.41 17.70 2.34
CA VAL A 63 -24.28 18.83 3.29
C VAL A 63 -23.50 18.49 4.54
N GLY A 64 -23.23 17.19 4.77
CA GLY A 64 -22.47 16.71 5.92
C GLY A 64 -22.18 15.23 5.83
N ILE A 65 -21.56 14.70 6.86
CA ILE A 65 -21.25 13.29 7.04
C ILE A 65 -21.71 12.82 8.42
N ILE A 66 -22.08 11.55 8.52
CA ILE A 66 -22.28 10.85 9.78
C ILE A 66 -21.17 9.82 9.90
N LYS A 67 -20.48 9.79 11.04
CA LYS A 67 -19.56 8.73 11.43
C LYS A 67 -20.31 7.71 12.28
N ARG A 68 -20.36 6.46 11.83
CA ARG A 68 -21.16 5.40 12.47
C ARG A 68 -20.83 5.22 13.95
N ASP A 69 -19.54 5.21 14.29
CA ASP A 69 -19.04 4.96 15.65
C ASP A 69 -19.42 6.04 16.67
N SER A 70 -19.69 7.27 16.22
CA SER A 70 -20.00 8.41 17.07
C SER A 70 -21.46 8.86 16.99
N CYS A 71 -22.30 8.11 16.25
CA CYS A 71 -23.68 8.51 16.00
C CYS A 71 -24.65 7.89 17.01
N PRO A 72 -25.43 8.70 17.76
CA PRO A 72 -26.50 8.19 18.60
C PRO A 72 -27.60 7.57 17.75
N ARG A 73 -28.31 6.56 18.28
CA ARG A 73 -29.42 5.91 17.56
C ARG A 73 -30.75 6.63 17.67
N VAL A 74 -30.74 7.92 18.01
CA VAL A 74 -31.95 8.72 18.27
C VAL A 74 -31.82 10.06 17.56
N GLY A 75 -32.92 10.54 16.98
CA GLY A 75 -33.00 11.80 16.25
C GLY A 75 -32.92 11.63 14.73
N LEU A 76 -32.82 12.74 14.03
CA LEU A 76 -32.70 12.79 12.57
C LEU A 76 -31.23 12.78 12.15
N ALA A 77 -30.96 12.38 10.89
CA ALA A 77 -29.65 12.43 10.31
C ALA A 77 -29.03 13.84 10.36
N SER A 78 -29.85 14.89 10.23
CA SER A 78 -29.41 16.28 10.37
C SER A 78 -28.88 16.62 11.75
N ASP A 79 -29.35 15.95 12.80
CA ASP A 79 -28.98 16.26 14.20
C ASP A 79 -27.64 15.62 14.58
N CYS A 80 -27.26 14.57 13.85
CA CYS A 80 -26.06 13.76 14.10
C CYS A 80 -24.93 14.04 13.11
N MET A 81 -25.19 14.77 12.02
CA MET A 81 -24.19 15.01 10.99
C MET A 81 -23.13 16.02 11.44
N HIS A 82 -21.90 15.76 11.03
CA HIS A 82 -20.81 16.73 11.05
C HIS A 82 -20.86 17.55 9.76
N PRO A 83 -20.63 18.86 9.80
CA PRO A 83 -20.55 19.69 8.59
C PRO A 83 -19.37 19.27 7.72
N LEU A 84 -19.44 19.59 6.44
CA LEU A 84 -18.31 19.42 5.53
C LEU A 84 -17.23 20.45 5.86
N ASP A 85 -16.03 19.97 6.07
CA ASP A 85 -14.83 20.77 6.24
C ASP A 85 -13.66 20.21 5.40
N GLU A 86 -12.52 20.87 5.42
CA GLU A 86 -11.33 20.47 4.66
C GLU A 86 -10.81 19.08 5.08
N SER A 87 -11.09 18.66 6.34
CA SER A 87 -10.62 17.39 6.85
C SER A 87 -11.34 16.18 6.25
N VAL A 88 -12.52 16.38 5.65
CA VAL A 88 -13.33 15.32 5.04
C VAL A 88 -13.39 15.38 3.51
N LEU A 89 -12.73 16.36 2.91
CA LEU A 89 -12.75 16.58 1.47
C LEU A 89 -11.37 16.33 0.85
N ILE A 90 -11.35 15.81 -0.38
CA ILE A 90 -10.14 15.69 -1.19
C ILE A 90 -10.47 15.87 -2.66
N SER A 91 -9.57 16.46 -3.45
CA SER A 91 -9.72 16.53 -4.89
C SER A 91 -9.47 15.16 -5.55
N ALA A 92 -10.27 14.85 -6.55
CA ALA A 92 -10.10 13.69 -7.42
C ALA A 92 -8.73 13.66 -8.12
N GLU A 93 -8.12 14.84 -8.31
CA GLU A 93 -6.87 15.05 -9.06
C GLU A 93 -5.62 14.90 -8.19
N VAL A 94 -5.77 14.77 -6.86
CA VAL A 94 -4.61 14.56 -5.96
C VAL A 94 -3.88 13.29 -6.37
N PRO A 95 -2.53 13.34 -6.46
CA PRO A 95 -1.72 12.16 -6.73
C PRO A 95 -1.98 11.06 -5.68
N LEU A 96 -2.15 9.83 -6.16
CA LEU A 96 -2.52 8.71 -5.28
C LEU A 96 -1.49 8.45 -4.18
N LEU A 97 -0.19 8.54 -4.49
CA LEU A 97 0.88 8.31 -3.51
C LEU A 97 0.93 9.42 -2.45
N GLU A 98 0.61 10.65 -2.82
CA GLU A 98 0.46 11.76 -1.86
C GLU A 98 -0.73 11.49 -0.93
N PHE A 99 -1.87 11.09 -1.48
CA PHE A 99 -3.05 10.76 -0.70
C PHE A 99 -2.81 9.64 0.32
N ILE A 100 -2.06 8.58 -0.05
CA ILE A 100 -1.76 7.45 0.85
C ILE A 100 -1.02 7.90 2.12
N SER A 101 -0.31 9.02 2.10
CA SER A 101 0.39 9.57 3.26
C SER A 101 -0.49 10.43 4.18
N ILE A 102 -1.75 10.70 3.79
CA ILE A 102 -2.70 11.50 4.58
C ILE A 102 -3.45 10.60 5.59
N ASP A 103 -3.54 11.05 6.84
CA ASP A 103 -4.34 10.42 7.90
C ASP A 103 -5.35 11.44 8.46
N PRO A 104 -6.65 11.10 8.59
CA PRO A 104 -7.36 9.88 8.24
C PRO A 104 -7.59 9.77 6.72
N LEU A 105 -7.74 8.52 6.25
CA LEU A 105 -7.85 8.22 4.82
C LEU A 105 -9.26 8.34 4.24
N ASP A 106 -10.30 8.35 5.09
CA ASP A 106 -11.69 8.43 4.64
C ASP A 106 -12.03 9.85 4.21
N ARG A 107 -12.37 10.05 2.94
CA ARG A 107 -12.64 11.37 2.34
C ARG A 107 -13.77 11.30 1.32
N LEU A 108 -14.55 12.38 1.26
CA LEU A 108 -15.41 12.66 0.11
C LEU A 108 -14.58 13.26 -1.02
N VAL A 109 -14.77 12.76 -2.21
CA VAL A 109 -13.95 13.13 -3.37
C VAL A 109 -14.65 14.20 -4.20
N LEU A 110 -13.96 15.32 -4.39
CA LEU A 110 -14.39 16.43 -5.22
C LEU A 110 -13.88 16.26 -6.66
N ARG A 111 -14.80 16.39 -7.62
CA ARG A 111 -14.46 16.59 -9.03
C ARG A 111 -14.99 17.96 -9.48
N GLY A 112 -14.07 18.91 -9.63
CA GLY A 112 -14.44 20.31 -9.75
C GLY A 112 -15.15 20.82 -8.51
N SER A 113 -16.40 21.28 -8.63
CA SER A 113 -17.22 21.80 -7.50
C SER A 113 -18.24 20.80 -6.95
N LYS A 114 -18.20 19.54 -7.40
CA LYS A 114 -19.17 18.50 -6.99
C LYS A 114 -18.49 17.40 -6.22
N ILE A 115 -19.16 16.88 -5.20
CA ILE A 115 -18.79 15.64 -4.55
C ILE A 115 -19.22 14.50 -5.49
N ASP A 116 -18.23 13.80 -6.05
CA ASP A 116 -18.40 12.76 -7.07
C ASP A 116 -18.36 11.34 -6.46
N GLY A 117 -17.65 11.17 -5.36
CA GLY A 117 -17.42 9.87 -4.76
C GLY A 117 -16.93 9.94 -3.33
N ILE A 118 -16.56 8.77 -2.84
CA ILE A 118 -15.94 8.56 -1.55
C ILE A 118 -14.71 7.67 -1.73
N VAL A 119 -13.69 7.89 -0.93
CA VAL A 119 -12.55 7.01 -0.79
C VAL A 119 -12.39 6.64 0.68
N THR A 120 -12.17 5.35 0.94
CA THR A 120 -12.04 4.78 2.28
C THR A 120 -10.84 3.84 2.34
N ARG A 121 -10.52 3.31 3.52
CA ARG A 121 -9.45 2.32 3.69
C ARG A 121 -9.62 1.07 2.83
N SER A 122 -10.85 0.63 2.57
CA SER A 122 -11.11 -0.54 1.73
C SER A 122 -10.68 -0.33 0.27
N ASP A 123 -10.68 0.92 -0.21
CA ASP A 123 -10.27 1.27 -1.57
C ASP A 123 -8.76 1.07 -1.81
N PHE A 124 -7.97 0.97 -0.74
CA PHE A 124 -6.53 0.64 -0.83
C PHE A 124 -6.26 -0.80 -1.30
N LEU A 125 -7.28 -1.64 -1.32
CA LEU A 125 -7.19 -2.98 -1.93
C LEU A 125 -7.36 -2.96 -3.45
N LYS A 126 -7.74 -1.83 -4.03
CA LYS A 126 -7.93 -1.68 -5.48
C LYS A 126 -6.58 -1.73 -6.23
N LEU A 127 -6.65 -2.18 -7.48
CA LEU A 127 -5.46 -2.36 -8.32
C LEU A 127 -4.57 -1.11 -8.43
N PRO A 128 -5.09 0.13 -8.58
CA PRO A 128 -4.24 1.31 -8.67
C PRO A 128 -3.29 1.52 -7.48
N VAL A 129 -3.67 1.09 -6.26
CA VAL A 129 -2.79 1.13 -5.09
C VAL A 129 -1.77 0.00 -5.10
N ARG A 130 -2.17 -1.19 -5.58
CA ARG A 130 -1.29 -2.36 -5.61
C ARG A 130 -0.13 -2.22 -6.59
N LEU A 131 -0.30 -1.50 -7.70
CA LEU A 131 0.74 -1.33 -8.71
C LEU A 131 2.00 -0.64 -8.16
N PRO A 132 1.94 0.56 -7.57
CA PRO A 132 3.11 1.19 -6.97
C PRO A 132 3.68 0.39 -5.80
N ALA A 133 2.83 -0.22 -4.95
CA ALA A 133 3.28 -1.07 -3.86
C ALA A 133 4.08 -2.27 -4.36
N PHE A 134 3.61 -2.95 -5.41
CA PHE A 134 4.33 -4.06 -6.04
C PHE A 134 5.67 -3.60 -6.64
N SER A 135 5.69 -2.45 -7.33
CA SER A 135 6.91 -1.88 -7.89
C SER A 135 7.95 -1.58 -6.81
N LEU A 136 7.51 -1.01 -5.68
CA LEU A 136 8.39 -0.73 -4.52
C LEU A 136 8.95 -2.02 -3.92
N VAL A 137 8.12 -3.03 -3.68
CA VAL A 137 8.55 -4.32 -3.12
C VAL A 137 9.57 -4.99 -4.05
N THR A 138 9.29 -5.02 -5.36
CA THR A 138 10.21 -5.58 -6.37
C THR A 138 11.54 -4.84 -6.39
N HIS A 139 11.51 -3.51 -6.28
CA HIS A 139 12.73 -2.71 -6.23
C HIS A 139 13.55 -2.97 -4.96
N VAL A 140 12.93 -3.02 -3.79
CA VAL A 140 13.61 -3.36 -2.53
C VAL A 140 14.20 -4.77 -2.59
N GLU A 141 13.51 -5.71 -3.22
CA GLU A 141 14.03 -7.06 -3.44
C GLU A 141 15.31 -7.05 -4.29
N LYS A 142 15.31 -6.28 -5.39
CA LYS A 142 16.48 -6.09 -6.25
C LYS A 142 17.64 -5.42 -5.50
N LEU A 143 17.37 -4.38 -4.73
CA LEU A 143 18.38 -3.70 -3.90
C LEU A 143 19.03 -4.68 -2.90
N ARG A 144 18.24 -5.49 -2.20
CA ARG A 144 18.76 -6.51 -1.29
C ARG A 144 19.69 -7.50 -2.01
N GLY A 145 19.31 -7.97 -3.19
CA GLY A 145 20.18 -8.82 -4.02
C GLY A 145 21.50 -8.14 -4.37
N ASN A 146 21.46 -6.86 -4.76
CA ASN A 146 22.65 -6.08 -5.07
C ASN A 146 23.58 -5.90 -3.86
N ILE A 147 23.01 -5.62 -2.69
CA ILE A 147 23.79 -5.51 -1.44
C ILE A 147 24.49 -6.83 -1.13
N ILE A 148 23.81 -7.97 -1.25
CA ILE A 148 24.43 -9.29 -1.05
C ILE A 148 25.60 -9.48 -2.01
N ARG A 149 25.43 -9.20 -3.30
CA ARG A 149 26.52 -9.29 -4.31
C ARG A 149 27.70 -8.40 -3.95
N TRP A 150 27.48 -7.19 -3.48
CA TRP A 150 28.55 -6.27 -3.09
C TRP A 150 29.35 -6.70 -1.88
N THR A 151 28.77 -7.50 -1.01
CA THR A 151 29.53 -8.05 0.13
C THR A 151 30.66 -8.98 -0.32
N GLY A 152 30.62 -9.47 -1.58
CA GLY A 152 31.56 -10.44 -2.12
C GLY A 152 31.46 -11.85 -1.50
N ILE A 153 30.41 -12.11 -0.71
CA ILE A 153 30.20 -13.41 -0.08
C ILE A 153 29.82 -14.42 -1.15
N VAL A 154 30.57 -15.51 -1.22
CA VAL A 154 30.31 -16.59 -2.18
C VAL A 154 29.01 -17.34 -1.88
N GLU A 155 28.39 -17.87 -2.93
CA GLU A 155 27.07 -18.51 -2.87
C GLU A 155 26.97 -19.62 -1.83
N GLN A 156 28.02 -20.43 -1.69
CA GLN A 156 28.06 -21.53 -0.74
C GLN A 156 27.91 -21.07 0.71
N ILE A 157 28.47 -19.90 1.05
CA ILE A 157 28.42 -19.35 2.41
C ILE A 157 27.02 -18.82 2.73
N TRP A 158 26.46 -17.96 1.89
CA TRP A 158 25.14 -17.38 2.20
C TRP A 158 24.01 -18.41 2.09
N LEU A 159 24.16 -19.48 1.29
CA LEU A 159 23.21 -20.60 1.29
C LEU A 159 23.11 -21.28 2.66
N GLU A 160 24.23 -21.35 3.41
CA GLU A 160 24.23 -21.95 4.76
C GLU A 160 23.38 -21.15 5.77
N TYR A 161 23.11 -19.88 5.51
CA TYR A 161 22.23 -19.05 6.38
C TYR A 161 20.74 -19.40 6.23
N LEU A 162 20.38 -20.13 5.17
CA LEU A 162 19.00 -20.52 4.91
C LEU A 162 18.68 -21.91 5.46
N GLU A 163 17.42 -22.13 5.82
CA GLU A 163 16.91 -23.42 6.24
C GLU A 163 17.21 -24.53 5.22
N PRO A 164 17.56 -25.76 5.64
CA PRO A 164 17.95 -26.85 4.75
C PRO A 164 16.91 -27.17 3.66
N CYS A 165 15.63 -27.09 4.00
CA CYS A 165 14.54 -27.31 3.05
C CYS A 165 14.53 -26.26 1.96
N ARG A 166 14.69 -24.99 2.34
CA ARG A 166 14.72 -23.84 1.43
C ARG A 166 15.94 -23.88 0.51
N ARG A 167 17.10 -24.20 1.04
CA ARG A 167 18.35 -24.40 0.32
C ARG A 167 18.20 -25.45 -0.79
N LYS A 168 17.63 -26.62 -0.46
CA LYS A 168 17.35 -27.69 -1.44
C LYS A 168 16.44 -27.21 -2.57
N GLN A 169 15.42 -26.40 -2.26
CA GLN A 169 14.51 -25.87 -3.26
C GLN A 169 15.19 -24.91 -4.22
N ILE A 170 16.02 -23.99 -3.73
CA ILE A 170 16.80 -23.04 -4.54
C ILE A 170 17.70 -23.79 -5.50
N LEU A 171 18.49 -24.76 -5.00
CA LEU A 171 19.39 -25.57 -5.81
C LEU A 171 18.65 -26.43 -6.85
N LYS A 172 17.47 -26.95 -6.50
CA LYS A 172 16.62 -27.68 -7.45
C LYS A 172 16.14 -26.79 -8.60
N ASN A 173 15.72 -25.56 -8.29
CA ASN A 173 15.27 -24.59 -9.30
C ASN A 173 16.42 -24.21 -10.22
N GLN A 174 17.61 -23.94 -9.69
CA GLN A 174 18.81 -23.65 -10.50
C GLN A 174 19.14 -24.79 -11.46
N ARG A 175 19.10 -26.05 -10.98
CA ARG A 175 19.39 -27.22 -11.84
C ARG A 175 18.42 -27.32 -13.01
N LYS A 176 17.13 -27.07 -12.81
CA LYS A 176 16.12 -27.07 -13.87
C LYS A 176 16.41 -26.02 -14.94
N LEU A 177 16.82 -24.82 -14.55
CA LEU A 177 17.11 -23.73 -15.48
C LEU A 177 18.45 -23.92 -16.20
N LYS A 178 19.46 -24.47 -15.54
CA LYS A 178 20.70 -24.87 -16.20
C LYS A 178 20.46 -25.88 -17.33
N GLN A 179 19.51 -26.80 -17.18
CA GLN A 179 19.10 -27.73 -18.24
C GLN A 179 18.43 -27.03 -19.45
N GLN A 180 17.89 -25.81 -19.24
CA GLN A 180 17.28 -24.97 -20.27
C GLN A 180 18.26 -23.94 -20.86
N HIS A 181 19.57 -24.17 -20.70
CA HIS A 181 20.66 -23.27 -21.17
C HIS A 181 20.64 -21.86 -20.56
N ALA A 182 19.90 -21.65 -19.47
CA ALA A 182 19.99 -20.44 -18.68
C ALA A 182 21.03 -20.62 -17.56
N ASN A 183 21.88 -19.61 -17.36
CA ASN A 183 22.81 -19.57 -16.22
C ASN A 183 22.36 -18.51 -15.21
N PRO A 184 21.28 -18.76 -14.46
CA PRO A 184 20.72 -17.80 -13.58
C PRO A 184 21.58 -17.66 -12.32
N ASP A 185 21.73 -16.42 -11.86
CA ASP A 185 22.24 -16.11 -10.53
C ASP A 185 21.35 -16.79 -9.46
N LEU A 186 21.96 -17.46 -8.49
CA LEU A 186 21.24 -18.14 -7.41
C LEU A 186 20.34 -17.18 -6.61
N LEU A 187 20.73 -15.91 -6.46
CA LEU A 187 19.94 -14.89 -5.78
C LEU A 187 18.61 -14.60 -6.46
N GLU A 188 18.47 -14.84 -7.76
CA GLU A 188 17.20 -14.69 -8.48
C GLU A 188 16.18 -15.76 -8.11
N HIS A 189 16.62 -16.86 -7.50
CA HIS A 189 15.75 -17.95 -7.00
C HIS A 189 15.43 -17.82 -5.52
N THR A 190 15.92 -16.78 -4.86
CA THR A 190 15.60 -16.46 -3.48
C THR A 190 14.40 -15.54 -3.40
N TYR A 191 13.61 -15.70 -2.35
CA TYR A 191 12.48 -14.81 -2.04
C TYR A 191 12.96 -13.58 -1.28
N PHE A 192 12.07 -12.61 -1.16
CA PHE A 192 12.28 -11.42 -0.35
C PHE A 192 12.71 -11.73 1.10
N SER A 193 12.09 -12.76 1.71
CA SER A 193 12.42 -13.23 3.06
C SER A 193 13.81 -13.87 3.14
N ASP A 194 14.21 -14.63 2.12
CA ASP A 194 15.53 -15.26 2.08
C ASP A 194 16.64 -14.20 2.05
N LYS A 195 16.49 -13.19 1.18
CA LYS A 195 17.45 -12.08 1.07
C LYS A 195 17.57 -11.29 2.38
N ARG A 196 16.46 -11.14 3.13
CA ARG A 196 16.46 -10.53 4.47
C ARG A 196 17.33 -11.35 5.44
N ILE A 197 17.09 -12.66 5.53
CA ILE A 197 17.83 -13.56 6.42
C ILE A 197 19.33 -13.53 6.09
N ILE A 198 19.67 -13.59 4.80
CA ILE A 198 21.06 -13.53 4.34
C ILE A 198 21.74 -12.23 4.81
N LEU A 199 21.08 -11.09 4.62
CA LEU A 199 21.63 -9.79 5.03
C LEU A 199 21.78 -9.68 6.55
N GLU A 200 20.82 -10.15 7.33
CA GLU A 200 20.89 -10.17 8.80
C GLU A 200 22.13 -10.95 9.28
N HIS A 201 22.41 -12.11 8.71
CA HIS A 201 23.61 -12.89 9.05
C HIS A 201 24.91 -12.20 8.61
N ILE A 202 24.92 -11.60 7.43
CA ILE A 202 26.10 -10.87 6.92
C ILE A 202 26.43 -9.69 7.85
N PHE A 203 25.44 -8.91 8.25
CA PHE A 203 25.66 -7.75 9.11
C PHE A 203 26.05 -8.17 10.52
N ALA A 204 25.38 -9.15 11.12
CA ALA A 204 25.75 -9.68 12.43
C ALA A 204 27.19 -10.21 12.48
N SER A 205 27.66 -10.87 11.41
CA SER A 205 29.04 -11.37 11.33
C SER A 205 30.06 -10.22 11.22
N LYS A 206 29.73 -9.15 10.50
CA LYS A 206 30.60 -7.95 10.39
C LYS A 206 30.66 -7.17 11.69
N GLU A 207 29.55 -7.00 12.39
CA GLU A 207 29.54 -6.36 13.72
C GLU A 207 30.43 -7.14 14.70
N ALA A 208 30.34 -8.47 14.74
CA ALA A 208 31.19 -9.31 15.58
C ALA A 208 32.70 -9.14 15.27
N VAL A 209 33.05 -8.91 14.01
CA VAL A 209 34.45 -8.64 13.61
C VAL A 209 34.90 -7.24 14.04
N ILE A 210 34.04 -6.23 13.91
CA ILE A 210 34.34 -4.86 14.33
C ILE A 210 34.50 -4.79 15.86
N TYR A 211 33.63 -5.42 16.63
CA TYR A 211 33.78 -5.48 18.09
C TYR A 211 35.08 -6.17 18.51
N LYS A 212 35.53 -7.23 17.80
CA LYS A 212 36.80 -7.90 18.06
C LYS A 212 38.03 -7.07 17.71
N LEU A 213 37.92 -6.13 16.77
CA LEU A 213 39.01 -5.25 16.37
C LEU A 213 39.14 -4.00 17.29
N LEU A 214 38.06 -3.69 18.01
CA LEU A 214 38.00 -2.54 18.91
C LEU A 214 38.21 -2.90 20.41
N SER A 215 38.23 -4.19 20.73
CA SER A 215 38.56 -4.75 22.05
C SER A 215 40.02 -5.20 22.15
#